data_0c3bddccf10d49f7b9716649df8b93d9
#
_entry.id   0c3bddccf10d49f7b9716649df8b93d9
#
_cell.length_a   1.000
_cell.length_b   1.000
_cell.length_c   1.000
_cell.angle_alpha   90.00
_cell.angle_beta   90.00
_cell.angle_gamma   90.00
#
_symmetry.space_group_name_H-M   'P 1'
#
loop_
_entity.id
_entity.type
_entity.pdbx_description
1 polymer ?
#
loop_
_entity_poly.entity_id
_entity_poly.type
_entity_poly.pdbx_seq_one_letter_code
_entity_poly.pdbx_strand_id
1 'polypeptide(L)' 'MAPTAVSVVGDFNDWDPGAHPLRKRSNGTRSVTVELPAGEPVQFKYLADNGDWFPEPEADGVVVNEWGEVNSRLDL' A
#
# COMPACT_ATOMS: atom_id res chain seq x y z
N MET A 1 -10.87 -9.31 14.19
CA MET A 1 -10.05 -10.45 13.69
C MET A 1 -9.00 -9.89 12.73
N ALA A 2 -7.78 -10.36 12.85
CA ALA A 2 -6.72 -9.94 11.95
C ALA A 2 -7.01 -10.41 10.51
N PRO A 3 -6.71 -9.61 9.48
CA PRO A 3 -6.91 -10.03 8.11
C PRO A 3 -6.00 -11.19 7.74
N THR A 4 -6.47 -12.09 6.86
CA THR A 4 -5.67 -13.20 6.37
C THR A 4 -4.78 -12.80 5.20
N ALA A 5 -5.12 -11.73 4.50
CA ALA A 5 -4.33 -11.21 3.38
C ALA A 5 -4.36 -9.68 3.37
N VAL A 6 -3.26 -9.09 2.95
CA VAL A 6 -3.10 -7.66 2.78
C VAL A 6 -2.42 -7.41 1.43
N SER A 7 -2.88 -6.42 0.70
CA SER A 7 -2.28 -6.02 -0.57
C SER A 7 -1.86 -4.55 -0.53
N VAL A 8 -0.79 -4.21 -1.26
CA VAL A 8 -0.47 -2.81 -1.50
C VAL A 8 -1.13 -2.36 -2.78
N VAL A 9 -1.85 -1.25 -2.72
CA VAL A 9 -2.54 -0.66 -3.86
C VAL A 9 -2.13 0.80 -4.01
N GLY A 10 -1.95 1.24 -5.23
CA GLY A 10 -1.51 2.60 -5.49
C GLY A 10 -1.62 2.95 -6.96
N ASP A 11 -1.15 4.17 -7.28
CA ASP A 11 -1.18 4.68 -8.65
C ASP A 11 -0.26 3.91 -9.61
N PHE A 12 0.65 3.09 -9.08
CA PHE A 12 1.56 2.26 -9.89
C PHE A 12 0.92 0.93 -10.34
N ASN A 13 -0.23 0.56 -9.81
CA ASN A 13 -0.92 -0.69 -10.17
C ASN A 13 -2.43 -0.50 -10.33
N ASP A 14 -2.87 0.70 -10.66
CA ASP A 14 -4.28 1.06 -10.85
C ASP A 14 -5.16 0.73 -9.63
N TRP A 15 -4.56 0.76 -8.44
CA TRP A 15 -5.24 0.46 -7.17
C TRP A 15 -5.86 -0.95 -7.14
N ASP A 16 -5.27 -1.89 -7.89
CA ASP A 16 -5.74 -3.26 -8.02
C ASP A 16 -5.27 -4.11 -6.84
N PRO A 17 -6.16 -4.59 -5.98
CA PRO A 17 -5.77 -5.41 -4.82
C PRO A 17 -5.22 -6.78 -5.21
N GLY A 18 -5.41 -7.22 -6.43
CA GLY A 18 -4.86 -8.48 -6.93
C GLY A 18 -3.45 -8.38 -7.50
N ALA A 19 -2.93 -7.16 -7.69
CA ALA A 19 -1.65 -6.97 -8.38
C ALA A 19 -0.44 -7.22 -7.47
N HIS A 20 -0.49 -6.77 -6.22
CA HIS A 20 0.65 -6.84 -5.30
C HIS A 20 0.23 -7.30 -3.90
N PRO A 21 -0.19 -8.57 -3.75
CA PRO A 21 -0.47 -9.10 -2.41
C PRO A 21 0.83 -9.25 -1.62
N LEU A 22 0.81 -8.88 -0.35
CA LEU A 22 1.96 -9.05 0.51
C LEU A 22 2.14 -10.52 0.87
N ARG A 23 3.38 -10.96 0.92
CA ARG A 23 3.71 -12.33 1.29
C ARG A 23 4.03 -12.40 2.79
N LYS A 24 3.44 -13.39 3.45
CA LYS A 24 3.73 -13.65 4.84
C LYS A 24 5.14 -14.25 4.97
N ARG A 25 5.93 -13.68 5.87
CA ARG A 25 7.30 -14.14 6.14
C ARG A 25 7.36 -14.98 7.40
N SER A 26 8.44 -15.74 7.56
CA SER A 26 8.62 -16.64 8.70
C SER A 26 8.70 -15.95 10.04
N ASN A 27 9.08 -14.67 10.06
CA ASN A 27 9.16 -13.87 11.29
C ASN A 27 7.84 -13.19 11.67
N GLY A 28 6.74 -13.51 10.96
CA GLY A 28 5.42 -12.95 11.25
C GLY A 28 5.13 -11.63 10.54
N THR A 29 6.08 -11.08 9.81
CA THR A 29 5.85 -9.87 8.99
C THR A 29 5.31 -10.24 7.62
N ARG A 30 4.85 -9.21 6.88
CA ARG A 30 4.40 -9.35 5.49
C ARG A 30 5.17 -8.36 4.63
N SER A 31 5.53 -8.78 3.42
CA SER A 31 6.26 -7.91 2.50
C SER A 31 5.97 -8.25 1.05
N VAL A 32 6.24 -7.31 0.18
CA VAL A 32 6.20 -7.50 -1.27
C VAL A 32 7.22 -6.55 -1.91
N THR A 33 7.83 -7.01 -3.00
CA THR A 33 8.73 -6.17 -3.79
C THR A 33 7.96 -5.60 -4.98
N VAL A 34 8.05 -4.29 -5.17
CA VAL A 34 7.40 -3.59 -6.28
C VAL A 34 8.45 -2.77 -6.99
N GLU A 35 8.51 -2.89 -8.31
CA GLU A 35 9.37 -2.04 -9.12
C GLU A 35 8.64 -0.73 -9.44
N LEU A 36 9.26 0.39 -9.10
CA LEU A 36 8.68 1.72 -9.25
C LEU A 36 9.61 2.60 -10.08
N PRO A 37 9.05 3.53 -10.87
CA PRO A 37 9.88 4.46 -11.63
C PRO A 37 10.63 5.41 -10.70
N ALA A 38 11.93 5.55 -10.89
CA ALA A 38 12.76 6.45 -10.10
C ALA A 38 12.43 7.91 -10.43
N GLY A 39 12.48 8.77 -9.41
CA GLY A 39 12.31 10.22 -9.58
C GLY A 39 10.86 10.70 -9.57
N GLU A 40 9.89 9.79 -9.43
CA GLU A 40 8.48 10.17 -9.37
C GLU A 40 7.87 9.75 -8.03
N PRO A 41 7.12 10.62 -7.36
CA PRO A 41 6.42 10.23 -6.14
C PRO A 41 5.27 9.28 -6.49
N VAL A 42 5.00 8.33 -5.60
CA VAL A 42 3.86 7.41 -5.73
C VAL A 42 2.96 7.53 -4.52
N GLN A 43 1.66 7.32 -4.74
CA GLN A 43 0.67 7.27 -3.68
C GLN A 43 0.19 5.83 -3.54
N PHE A 44 0.05 5.38 -2.31
CA PHE A 44 -0.35 3.99 -2.06
C PHE A 44 -1.02 3.88 -0.70
N LYS A 45 -1.63 2.75 -0.45
CA LYS A 45 -2.08 2.33 0.87
C LYS A 45 -2.22 0.81 0.90
N TYR A 46 -2.42 0.27 2.08
CA TYR A 46 -2.66 -1.16 2.25
C TYR A 46 -4.15 -1.44 2.30
N LEU A 47 -4.56 -2.51 1.63
CA LEU A 47 -5.93 -2.99 1.65
C LEU A 47 -5.94 -4.42 2.21
N ALA A 48 -6.64 -4.62 3.30
CA ALA A 48 -6.83 -5.93 3.89
C ALA A 48 -8.02 -6.65 3.24
N ASP A 49 -8.01 -7.99 3.30
CA ASP A 49 -9.06 -8.80 2.69
C ASP A 49 -10.44 -8.64 3.37
N ASN A 50 -10.47 -8.07 4.56
CA ASN A 50 -11.72 -7.71 5.25
C ASN A 50 -12.27 -6.34 4.83
N GLY A 51 -11.62 -5.65 3.87
CA GLY A 51 -12.03 -4.34 3.37
C GLY A 51 -11.44 -3.15 4.09
N ASP A 52 -10.64 -3.35 5.12
CA ASP A 52 -9.99 -2.26 5.84
C ASP A 52 -8.82 -1.70 5.05
N TRP A 53 -8.71 -0.37 5.07
CA TRP A 53 -7.60 0.37 4.46
C TRP A 53 -6.73 0.95 5.56
N PHE A 54 -5.42 0.89 5.41
CA PHE A 54 -4.54 1.54 6.37
C PHE A 54 -3.27 2.08 5.69
N PRO A 55 -2.74 3.22 6.23
CA PRO A 55 -1.57 3.88 5.65
C PRO A 55 -0.27 3.21 6.12
N GLU A 56 0.83 3.58 5.45
CA GLU A 56 2.18 3.21 5.88
C GLU A 56 2.73 4.27 6.83
N PRO A 57 2.99 3.96 8.10
CA PRO A 57 3.48 4.96 9.06
C PRO A 57 4.89 5.48 8.75
N GLU A 58 5.69 4.73 7.98
CA GLU A 58 7.04 5.14 7.60
C GLU A 58 7.12 5.79 6.21
N ALA A 59 5.99 6.11 5.61
CA ALA A 59 5.96 6.82 4.33
C ALA A 59 6.55 8.22 4.46
N ASP A 60 6.99 8.79 3.34
CA ASP A 60 7.59 10.15 3.31
C ASP A 60 6.57 11.24 3.64
N GLY A 61 5.30 10.98 3.41
CA GLY A 61 4.23 11.91 3.71
C GLY A 61 2.87 11.31 3.44
N VAL A 62 1.86 12.16 3.49
CA VAL A 62 0.48 11.77 3.21
C VAL A 62 -0.14 12.75 2.23
N VAL A 63 -1.10 12.26 1.43
CA VAL A 63 -1.88 13.07 0.49
C VAL A 63 -3.35 12.80 0.77
N VAL A 64 -4.11 13.87 0.95
CA VAL A 64 -5.56 13.76 1.09
C VAL A 64 -6.18 13.95 -0.29
N ASN A 65 -6.94 12.96 -0.75
CA ASN A 65 -7.57 13.04 -2.06
C ASN A 65 -8.88 13.85 -2.02
N GLU A 66 -9.53 13.99 -3.17
CA GLU A 66 -10.75 14.78 -3.31
C GLU A 66 -11.94 14.23 -2.54
N TRP A 67 -11.89 12.95 -2.14
CA TRP A 67 -12.94 12.32 -1.33
C TRP A 67 -12.64 12.34 0.17
N GLY A 68 -11.56 13.02 0.58
CA GLY A 68 -11.16 13.09 1.98
C GLY A 68 -10.42 11.87 2.49
N GLU A 69 -10.05 10.94 1.62
CA GLU A 69 -9.26 9.78 1.99
C GLU A 69 -7.77 10.12 2.02
N VAL A 70 -7.05 9.49 2.94
CA VAL A 70 -5.62 9.71 3.12
C VAL A 70 -4.84 8.58 2.47
N ASN A 71 -3.94 8.94 1.55
CA ASN A 71 -2.99 8.02 0.93
C ASN A 71 -1.59 8.29 1.45
N SER A 72 -0.77 7.24 1.54
CA SER A 72 0.64 7.38 1.85
C SER A 72 1.40 7.81 0.60
N ARG A 73 2.43 8.64 0.79
CA ARG A 73 3.27 9.12 -0.31
C ARG A 73 4.70 8.63 -0.12
N LEU A 74 5.29 8.09 -1.17
CA LEU A 74 6.69 7.69 -1.20
C LEU A 74 7.40 8.51 -2.29
N ASP A 75 8.44 9.25 -1.88
CA ASP A 75 9.25 10.07 -2.78
C ASP A 75 10.46 9.24 -3.24
N LEU A 76 10.54 9.00 -4.54
CA LEU A 76 11.58 8.16 -5.13
C LEU A 76 12.67 8.97 -5.80
#